data_f50ccf8965aeb563ba2fa7857b0d4fc2
#
_entry.id   f50ccf8965aeb563ba2fa7857b0d4fc2
#
_cell.length_a   1.000
_cell.length_b   1.000
_cell.length_c   1.000
_cell.angle_alpha   90.00
_cell.angle_beta   90.00
_cell.angle_gamma   90.00
#
_symmetry.space_group_name_H-M   'P 1'
#
loop_
_entity.id
_entity.type
_entity.pdbx_description
1 polymer ?
#
loop_
_entity_poly.entity_id
_entity_poly.type
_entity_poly.pdbx_seq_one_letter_code
_entity_poly.pdbx_strand_id
1 'polypeptide(L)'
;MNAVTYTAARENLAATMDKVCEDREPMIITRNRDQAVVMLALEEYKALEETAHLMRSPNNARRLLASMRSLEAGKGKVRKLKEG
;
A
#
# COMPACT_ATOMS: atom_id res chain seq x y z
N MET A 1 1.31 -6.52 -5.72
CA MET A 1 0.62 -6.92 -4.49
C MET A 1 0.10 -8.33 -4.63
N ASN A 2 0.43 -9.18 -3.68
CA ASN A 2 0.01 -10.57 -3.73
C ASN A 2 -1.38 -10.75 -3.15
N ALA A 3 -2.02 -11.83 -3.53
CA ALA A 3 -3.35 -12.15 -3.02
C ALA A 3 -3.38 -13.60 -2.56
N VAL A 4 -4.04 -13.86 -1.44
CA VAL A 4 -4.24 -15.21 -0.95
C VAL A 4 -5.69 -15.35 -0.49
N THR A 5 -6.14 -16.60 -0.42
CA THR A 5 -7.49 -16.84 0.07
C THR A 5 -7.49 -16.78 1.59
N TYR A 6 -8.66 -16.55 2.14
CA TYR A 6 -8.85 -16.55 3.57
C TYR A 6 -8.40 -17.87 4.18
N THR A 7 -8.74 -18.97 3.55
CA THR A 7 -8.38 -20.28 4.06
C THR A 7 -6.87 -20.45 4.15
N ALA A 8 -6.17 -20.06 3.09
CA ALA A 8 -4.71 -20.16 3.08
C ALA A 8 -4.08 -19.26 4.13
N ALA A 9 -4.59 -18.04 4.25
CA ALA A 9 -4.07 -17.10 5.23
C ALA A 9 -4.29 -17.60 6.64
N ARG A 10 -5.47 -18.17 6.90
CA ARG A 10 -5.79 -18.68 8.21
C ARG A 10 -4.90 -19.84 8.61
N GLU A 11 -4.63 -20.73 7.68
CA GLU A 11 -3.83 -21.91 7.95
C GLU A 11 -2.39 -21.57 8.27
N ASN A 12 -1.89 -20.48 7.71
CA ASN A 12 -0.50 -20.07 7.90
C ASN A 12 -0.44 -18.58 8.24
N LEU A 13 -1.23 -18.19 9.23
CA LEU A 13 -1.33 -16.77 9.53
C LEU A 13 0.00 -16.16 9.95
N ALA A 14 0.74 -16.85 10.80
CA ALA A 14 2.02 -16.33 11.25
C ALA A 14 2.98 -16.13 10.07
N ALA A 15 3.03 -17.11 9.18
CA ALA A 15 3.90 -17.00 8.02
C ALA A 15 3.43 -15.88 7.09
N THR A 16 2.12 -15.71 6.96
CA THR A 16 1.57 -14.65 6.14
C THR A 16 1.96 -13.28 6.71
N MET A 17 1.84 -13.13 8.00
CA MET A 17 2.21 -11.89 8.66
C MET A 17 3.70 -11.61 8.52
N ASP A 18 4.52 -12.65 8.69
CA ASP A 18 5.96 -12.50 8.54
C ASP A 18 6.31 -12.02 7.14
N LYS A 19 5.68 -12.62 6.16
CA LYS A 19 5.96 -12.27 4.77
C LYS A 19 5.58 -10.82 4.48
N VAL A 20 4.42 -10.40 4.98
CA VAL A 20 3.98 -9.02 4.78
C VAL A 20 4.97 -8.04 5.40
N CYS A 21 5.47 -8.38 6.58
CA CYS A 21 6.41 -7.49 7.27
C CYS A 21 7.78 -7.49 6.63
N GLU A 22 8.25 -8.66 6.21
CA GLU A 22 9.58 -8.75 5.61
C GLU A 22 9.64 -8.11 4.24
N ASP A 23 8.63 -8.36 3.44
CA ASP A 23 8.59 -7.83 2.08
C ASP A 23 8.13 -6.39 2.03
N ARG A 24 7.56 -5.90 3.11
CA ARG A 24 6.98 -4.57 3.18
C ARG A 24 6.00 -4.35 2.05
N GLU A 25 5.21 -5.36 1.78
CA GLU A 25 4.27 -5.33 0.69
C GLU A 25 2.92 -5.81 1.17
N PRO A 26 1.87 -5.04 0.90
CA PRO A 26 0.54 -5.45 1.33
C PRO A 26 0.11 -6.75 0.68
N MET A 27 -0.74 -7.48 1.37
CA MET A 27 -1.28 -8.73 0.89
C MET A 27 -2.80 -8.63 0.88
N ILE A 28 -3.41 -8.98 -0.24
CA ILE A 28 -4.85 -9.00 -0.34
C ILE A 28 -5.34 -10.36 0.13
N ILE A 29 -6.28 -10.36 1.06
CA ILE A 29 -6.88 -11.60 1.54
C ILE A 29 -8.31 -11.62 1.08
N THR A 30 -8.65 -12.60 0.24
CA THR A 30 -9.98 -12.71 -0.31
C THR A 30 -10.77 -13.75 0.45
N ARG A 31 -12.01 -13.44 0.74
CA ARG A 31 -12.89 -14.38 1.43
C ARG A 31 -14.00 -14.85 0.53
N ASN A 32 -14.67 -13.93 -0.10
CA ASN A 32 -15.68 -14.19 -1.10
C ASN A 32 -15.42 -13.27 -2.25
N ARG A 33 -16.22 -13.39 -3.28
CA ARG A 33 -16.05 -12.49 -4.41
C ARG A 33 -16.21 -11.05 -4.02
N ASP A 34 -17.06 -10.79 -3.04
CA ASP A 34 -17.39 -9.43 -2.66
C ASP A 34 -16.63 -8.94 -1.45
N GLN A 35 -15.83 -9.79 -0.84
CA GLN A 35 -15.14 -9.42 0.38
C GLN A 35 -13.67 -9.68 0.26
N ALA A 36 -12.91 -8.63 0.38
CA ALA A 36 -11.46 -8.71 0.40
C ALA A 36 -10.95 -7.66 1.37
N VAL A 37 -9.86 -8.00 2.03
CA VAL A 37 -9.20 -7.07 2.94
C VAL A 37 -7.74 -6.99 2.56
N VAL A 38 -7.08 -5.99 3.08
CA VAL A 38 -5.65 -5.83 2.85
C VAL A 38 -4.93 -5.97 4.18
N MET A 39 -3.91 -6.81 4.20
CA MET A 39 -3.03 -6.93 5.35
C MET A 39 -1.74 -6.22 5.01
N LEU A 40 -1.32 -5.31 5.88
CA LEU A 40 -0.05 -4.64 5.67
C LEU A 40 0.62 -4.41 7.03
N ALA A 41 1.93 -4.23 7.01
CA ALA A 41 2.67 -4.01 8.23
C ALA A 41 2.23 -2.70 8.87
N LEU A 42 2.23 -2.66 10.19
CA LEU A 42 1.80 -1.46 10.90
C LEU A 42 2.61 -0.24 10.50
N GLU A 43 3.89 -0.42 10.27
CA GLU A 43 4.73 0.69 9.85
C GLU A 43 4.31 1.24 8.50
N GLU A 44 3.90 0.35 7.60
CA GLU A 44 3.42 0.77 6.29
C GLU A 44 2.11 1.52 6.42
N TYR A 45 1.25 1.06 7.30
CA TYR A 45 -0.01 1.74 7.54
C TYR A 45 0.23 3.14 8.11
N LYS A 46 1.16 3.26 9.05
CA LYS A 46 1.47 4.56 9.63
C LYS A 46 2.02 5.51 8.57
N ALA A 47 2.84 4.99 7.65
CA ALA A 47 3.36 5.82 6.58
C ALA A 47 2.25 6.33 5.68
N LEU A 48 1.28 5.47 5.36
CA LEU A 48 0.13 5.88 4.58
C LEU A 48 -0.69 6.92 5.32
N GLU A 49 -0.88 6.71 6.60
CA GLU A 49 -1.65 7.63 7.43
C GLU A 49 -0.98 9.00 7.46
N GLU A 50 0.33 9.01 7.59
CA GLU A 50 1.07 10.25 7.61
C GLU A 50 0.99 10.97 6.28
N THR A 51 1.08 10.23 5.19
CA THR A 51 0.93 10.80 3.87
C THR A 51 -0.44 11.42 3.70
N ALA A 52 -1.48 10.72 4.15
CA ALA A 52 -2.83 11.24 4.08
C ALA A 52 -2.97 12.50 4.91
N HIS A 53 -2.33 12.53 6.06
CA HIS A 53 -2.36 13.72 6.91
C HIS A 53 -1.70 14.91 6.21
N LEU A 54 -0.57 14.68 5.58
CA LEU A 54 0.12 15.74 4.86
C LEU A 54 -0.73 16.27 3.70
N MET A 55 -1.49 15.39 3.07
CA MET A 55 -2.32 15.78 1.95
C MET A 55 -3.51 16.65 2.36
N ARG A 56 -3.81 16.71 3.64
CA ARG A 56 -4.90 17.57 4.13
C ARG A 56 -4.53 19.04 4.09
N SER A 57 -3.25 19.35 4.13
CA SER A 57 -2.79 20.73 4.06
C SER A 57 -2.68 21.12 2.60
N PRO A 58 -3.33 22.20 2.16
CA PRO A 58 -3.26 22.58 0.76
C PRO A 58 -1.83 22.79 0.25
N ASN A 59 -1.01 23.41 1.08
CA ASN A 59 0.39 23.65 0.68
C ASN A 59 1.16 22.36 0.58
N ASN A 60 1.00 21.49 1.57
CA ASN A 60 1.72 20.23 1.56
C ASN A 60 1.24 19.34 0.42
N ALA A 61 -0.06 19.33 0.17
CA ALA A 61 -0.60 18.54 -0.93
C ALA A 61 -0.03 19.02 -2.26
N ARG A 62 0.05 20.33 -2.43
CA ARG A 62 0.58 20.92 -3.64
C ARG A 62 2.04 20.56 -3.83
N ARG A 63 2.81 20.65 -2.77
CA ARG A 63 4.24 20.34 -2.84
C ARG A 63 4.45 18.86 -3.13
N LEU A 64 3.66 18.01 -2.51
CA LEU A 64 3.77 16.57 -2.72
C LEU A 64 3.44 16.21 -4.16
N LEU A 65 2.36 16.78 -4.68
CA LEU A 65 1.96 16.53 -6.05
C LEU A 65 3.00 17.04 -7.04
N ALA A 66 3.60 18.19 -6.75
CA ALA A 66 4.65 18.73 -7.60
C ALA A 66 5.87 17.80 -7.62
N SER A 67 6.22 17.28 -6.47
CA SER A 67 7.34 16.34 -6.37
C SER A 67 7.07 15.07 -7.17
N MET A 68 5.87 14.54 -7.05
CA MET A 68 5.50 13.34 -7.78
C MET A 68 5.52 13.57 -9.28
N ARG A 69 5.03 14.72 -9.69
CA ARG A 69 5.02 15.09 -11.10
C ARG A 69 6.44 15.22 -11.64
N SER A 70 7.30 15.83 -10.84
CA SER A 70 8.69 15.99 -11.21
C SER A 70 9.38 14.66 -11.41
N LEU A 71 9.11 13.72 -10.52
CA LEU A 71 9.67 12.39 -10.64
C LEU A 71 9.17 11.68 -11.88
N GLU A 72 7.89 11.80 -12.16
CA GLU A 72 7.32 11.19 -13.35
C GLU A 72 7.96 11.74 -14.62
N ALA A 73 8.06 13.05 -14.67
CA ALA A 73 8.64 13.68 -15.84
C ALA A 73 10.08 13.31 -16.04
N GLY A 74 10.82 13.20 -14.93
CA GLY A 74 12.23 12.91 -15.01
C GLY A 74 12.55 11.46 -15.31
N LYS A 75 11.74 10.55 -14.81
CA LYS A 75 12.07 9.13 -14.92
C LYS A 75 11.14 8.31 -15.76
N GLY A 76 9.92 8.76 -15.89
CA GLY A 76 8.95 8.04 -16.71
C GLY A 76 8.53 6.71 -16.15
N LYS A 77 8.97 6.36 -14.97
CA LYS A 77 8.62 5.07 -14.38
C LYS A 77 7.62 5.17 -13.28
N VAL A 78 7.43 6.34 -12.80
CA VAL A 78 6.66 6.54 -11.58
C VAL A 78 5.18 6.40 -11.84
N ARG A 79 4.80 6.18 -13.06
CA ARG A 79 3.39 6.03 -13.37
C ARG A 79 2.75 4.86 -12.66
N LYS A 80 3.53 3.97 -12.11
CA LYS A 80 2.97 2.94 -11.28
C LYS A 80 2.18 3.50 -10.13
N LEU A 81 2.57 4.66 -9.67
CA LEU A 81 1.88 5.30 -8.57
C LEU A 81 0.49 5.72 -8.95
N LYS A 82 0.25 5.93 -10.22
CA LYS A 82 -1.06 6.34 -10.66
C LYS A 82 -2.08 5.25 -10.55
N GLU A 83 -1.62 4.03 -10.59
CA GLU A 83 -2.51 2.90 -10.53
C GLU A 83 -2.81 2.48 -9.10
N GLY A 84 -2.00 2.97 -8.19
CA GLY A 84 -2.19 2.65 -6.80
C GLY A 84 -3.39 3.27 -6.20
#